data_c6aa50003fc4782359e4623ad894a6c7
#
_entry.id   c6aa50003fc4782359e4623ad894a6c7
#
_cell.length_a   1.000
_cell.length_b   1.000
_cell.length_c   1.000
_cell.angle_alpha   90.00
_cell.angle_beta   90.00
_cell.angle_gamma   90.00
#
_symmetry.space_group_name_H-M   'P 1'
#
loop_
_entity.id
_entity.type
_entity.pdbx_description
1 polymer ?
#
loop_
_entity_poly.entity_id
_entity_poly.type
_entity_poly.pdbx_seq_one_letter_code
_entity_poly.pdbx_strand_id
1 'polypeptide(L)'
;KVILFFSVVLVLILTYIRINKFKYNYKEVNNVEGIVTDINYYDNKVSFIVKGKEKVLVNDYNSNTKINLGDKVYIEGKSKLPNVNTNFNLFNYRKYLMSKKIFYTFDLEEIQITKNDNLFYKIKNSLIDKLDSINNNYLYTLILADNKINDEIYLSYQTNGISHLFA
;
A
#
# COMPACT_ATOMS: atom_id res chain seq x y z
N LYS A 1 -9.92 -2.49 -41.69
CA LYS A 1 -11.23 -2.45 -40.99
C LYS A 1 -11.41 -3.73 -40.12
N VAL A 2 -11.13 -4.91 -40.65
CA VAL A 2 -11.29 -6.20 -39.95
C VAL A 2 -10.37 -6.29 -38.70
N ILE A 3 -9.10 -5.90 -38.82
CA ILE A 3 -8.12 -5.91 -37.71
C ILE A 3 -8.59 -4.99 -36.55
N LEU A 4 -9.14 -3.81 -36.87
CA LEU A 4 -9.63 -2.87 -35.89
C LEU A 4 -10.85 -3.43 -35.13
N PHE A 5 -11.74 -4.14 -35.83
CA PHE A 5 -12.86 -4.83 -35.20
C PHE A 5 -12.39 -5.91 -34.22
N PHE A 6 -11.43 -6.75 -34.61
CA PHE A 6 -10.88 -7.78 -33.73
C PHE A 6 -10.16 -7.18 -32.51
N SER A 7 -9.45 -6.06 -32.65
CA SER A 7 -8.79 -5.40 -31.52
C SER A 7 -9.80 -4.86 -30.50
N VAL A 8 -10.90 -4.28 -30.96
CA VAL A 8 -11.97 -3.80 -30.07
C VAL A 8 -12.63 -4.96 -29.33
N VAL A 9 -12.95 -6.05 -30.03
CA VAL A 9 -13.54 -7.25 -29.40
C VAL A 9 -12.59 -7.85 -28.36
N LEU A 10 -11.29 -7.92 -28.67
CA LEU A 10 -10.27 -8.43 -27.73
C LEU A 10 -10.22 -7.57 -26.45
N VAL A 11 -10.22 -6.24 -26.59
CA VAL A 11 -10.22 -5.31 -25.45
C VAL A 11 -11.49 -5.50 -24.60
N LEU A 12 -12.66 -5.66 -25.22
CA LEU A 12 -13.90 -5.91 -24.50
C LEU A 12 -13.87 -7.23 -23.73
N ILE A 13 -13.36 -8.30 -24.34
CA ILE A 13 -13.19 -9.61 -23.70
C ILE A 13 -12.24 -9.51 -22.51
N LEU A 14 -11.07 -8.89 -22.70
CA LEU A 14 -10.08 -8.72 -21.62
C LEU A 14 -10.64 -7.87 -20.47
N THR A 15 -11.41 -6.83 -20.80
CA THR A 15 -12.09 -5.99 -19.79
C THR A 15 -13.13 -6.79 -19.02
N TYR A 16 -13.94 -7.58 -19.72
CA TYR A 16 -14.95 -8.46 -19.10
C TYR A 16 -14.33 -9.50 -18.18
N ILE A 17 -13.24 -10.17 -18.62
CA ILE A 17 -12.50 -11.13 -17.80
C ILE A 17 -11.92 -10.42 -16.57
N ARG A 18 -11.39 -9.21 -16.74
CA ARG A 18 -10.82 -8.42 -15.65
C ARG A 18 -11.87 -8.04 -14.61
N ILE A 19 -13.03 -7.58 -15.05
CA ILE A 19 -14.16 -7.22 -14.17
C ILE A 19 -14.68 -8.44 -13.41
N ASN A 20 -14.81 -9.59 -14.07
CA ASN A 20 -15.31 -10.81 -13.43
C ASN A 20 -14.29 -11.47 -12.48
N LYS A 21 -12.99 -11.35 -12.76
CA LYS A 21 -11.94 -11.74 -11.79
C LYS A 21 -11.96 -10.89 -10.53
N PHE A 22 -12.50 -9.68 -10.59
CA PHE A 22 -12.68 -8.77 -9.47
C PHE A 22 -14.00 -8.96 -8.72
N LYS A 23 -14.74 -10.04 -8.95
CA LYS A 23 -15.85 -10.42 -8.06
C LYS A 23 -15.28 -10.77 -6.70
N TYR A 24 -15.36 -9.79 -5.84
CA TYR A 24 -14.87 -9.81 -4.48
C TYR A 24 -15.67 -10.81 -3.64
N ASN A 25 -15.07 -11.93 -3.32
CA ASN A 25 -15.58 -12.85 -2.31
C ASN A 25 -14.81 -12.57 -1.02
N TYR A 26 -15.34 -11.65 -0.21
CA TYR A 26 -14.83 -11.45 1.14
C TYR A 26 -15.05 -12.74 1.94
N LYS A 27 -13.94 -13.30 2.41
CA LYS A 27 -13.96 -14.33 3.44
C LYS A 27 -13.33 -13.74 4.68
N GLU A 28 -13.95 -13.94 5.82
CA GLU A 28 -13.30 -13.66 7.09
C GLU A 28 -12.02 -14.48 7.18
N VAL A 29 -10.93 -13.78 7.39
CA VAL A 29 -9.60 -14.38 7.53
C VAL A 29 -9.09 -13.99 8.91
N ASN A 30 -8.69 -14.99 9.71
CA ASN A 30 -8.19 -14.76 11.06
C ASN A 30 -6.66 -14.74 11.12
N ASN A 31 -5.98 -15.14 10.04
CA ASN A 31 -4.54 -15.12 9.96
C ASN A 31 -4.06 -14.71 8.55
N VAL A 32 -2.94 -14.06 8.50
CA VAL A 32 -2.27 -13.63 7.25
C VAL A 32 -0.79 -13.90 7.35
N GLU A 33 -0.23 -14.55 6.33
CA GLU A 33 1.20 -14.77 6.20
C GLU A 33 1.71 -14.07 4.93
N GLY A 34 2.85 -13.40 5.04
CA GLY A 34 3.44 -12.74 3.89
C GLY A 34 4.68 -11.92 4.22
N ILE A 35 5.04 -11.06 3.28
CA ILE A 35 6.21 -10.18 3.38
C ILE A 35 5.72 -8.73 3.48
N VAL A 36 6.31 -7.98 4.39
CA VAL A 36 6.05 -6.55 4.57
C VAL A 36 6.64 -5.79 3.39
N THR A 37 5.80 -5.08 2.65
CA THR A 37 6.21 -4.35 1.43
C THR A 37 6.16 -2.84 1.57
N ASP A 38 5.41 -2.34 2.56
CA ASP A 38 5.22 -0.92 2.81
C ASP A 38 4.87 -0.69 4.29
N ILE A 39 5.33 0.40 4.90
CA ILE A 39 5.09 0.73 6.30
C ILE A 39 4.83 2.23 6.40
N ASN A 40 3.72 2.58 7.05
CA ASN A 40 3.35 3.96 7.32
C ASN A 40 3.13 4.16 8.82
N TYR A 41 3.84 5.11 9.39
CA TYR A 41 3.73 5.47 10.79
C TYR A 41 2.78 6.66 10.97
N TYR A 42 1.80 6.51 11.84
CA TYR A 42 0.86 7.55 12.24
C TYR A 42 0.96 7.74 13.76
N ASP A 43 0.48 8.85 14.26
CA ASP A 43 0.58 9.18 15.70
C ASP A 43 -0.02 8.10 16.61
N ASN A 44 -1.12 7.47 16.19
CA ASN A 44 -1.89 6.53 17.00
C ASN A 44 -1.86 5.08 16.48
N LYS A 45 -1.15 4.81 15.38
CA LYS A 45 -1.08 3.46 14.81
C LYS A 45 0.07 3.31 13.83
N VAL A 46 0.52 2.10 13.66
CA VAL A 46 1.38 1.69 12.54
C VAL A 46 0.53 0.93 11.53
N SER A 47 0.56 1.34 10.27
CA SER A 47 -0.11 0.61 9.18
C SER A 47 0.91 0.07 8.21
N PHE A 48 0.82 -1.20 7.86
CA PHE A 48 1.76 -1.82 6.94
C PHE A 48 1.07 -2.76 5.97
N ILE A 49 1.65 -2.90 4.78
CA ILE A 49 1.11 -3.77 3.73
C ILE A 49 1.86 -5.10 3.75
N VAL A 50 1.11 -6.17 3.93
CA VAL A 50 1.60 -7.54 3.83
C VAL A 50 1.21 -8.12 2.49
N LYS A 51 2.19 -8.62 1.75
CA LYS A 51 2.03 -9.32 0.48
C LYS A 51 2.23 -10.82 0.69
N GLY A 52 1.15 -11.54 0.76
CA GLY A 52 1.10 -13.00 0.76
C GLY A 52 0.39 -13.53 -0.50
N LYS A 53 -0.57 -14.41 -0.32
CA LYS A 53 -1.50 -14.84 -1.39
C LYS A 53 -2.29 -13.64 -1.93
N GLU A 54 -2.66 -12.75 -1.04
CA GLU A 54 -3.32 -11.47 -1.33
C GLU A 54 -2.55 -10.34 -0.64
N LYS A 55 -2.79 -9.10 -1.09
CA LYS A 55 -2.29 -7.91 -0.41
C LYS A 55 -3.29 -7.49 0.66
N VAL A 56 -2.79 -7.27 1.86
CA VAL A 56 -3.59 -6.89 3.03
C VAL A 56 -2.98 -5.66 3.68
N LEU A 57 -3.80 -4.70 4.04
CA LEU A 57 -3.40 -3.57 4.87
C LEU A 57 -3.66 -3.92 6.33
N VAL A 58 -2.60 -4.03 7.10
CA VAL A 58 -2.64 -4.34 8.53
C VAL A 58 -2.53 -3.06 9.33
N ASN A 59 -3.37 -2.91 10.35
CA ASN A 59 -3.32 -1.81 11.29
C ASN A 59 -2.92 -2.36 12.67
N ASP A 60 -1.82 -1.85 13.21
CA ASP A 60 -1.38 -2.04 14.59
C ASP A 60 -1.68 -0.78 15.39
N TYR A 61 -2.65 -0.85 16.29
CA TYR A 61 -3.05 0.26 17.15
C TYR A 61 -2.22 0.34 18.44
N ASN A 62 -1.42 -0.70 18.75
CA ASN A 62 -0.58 -0.73 19.94
C ASN A 62 0.77 -0.04 19.72
N SER A 63 1.12 0.26 18.46
CA SER A 63 2.34 1.00 18.04
C SER A 63 3.67 0.44 18.53
N ASN A 64 3.69 -0.77 19.09
CA ASN A 64 4.88 -1.35 19.73
C ASN A 64 5.67 -2.26 18.80
N THR A 65 5.17 -2.55 17.61
CA THR A 65 5.77 -3.54 16.73
C THR A 65 6.88 -2.91 15.88
N LYS A 66 8.12 -3.30 16.13
CA LYS A 66 9.27 -2.94 15.28
C LYS A 66 9.32 -3.88 14.07
N ILE A 67 8.81 -3.40 12.95
CA ILE A 67 8.77 -4.12 11.68
C ILE A 67 9.65 -3.41 10.67
N ASN A 68 10.39 -4.18 9.86
CA ASN A 68 11.17 -3.66 8.75
C ASN A 68 10.59 -4.10 7.41
N LEU A 69 10.87 -3.32 6.38
CA LEU A 69 10.54 -3.72 5.01
C LEU A 69 11.23 -5.04 4.66
N GLY A 70 10.45 -5.96 4.10
CA GLY A 70 10.95 -7.27 3.72
C GLY A 70 10.82 -8.35 4.78
N ASP A 71 10.49 -8.02 6.02
CA ASP A 71 10.27 -9.02 7.06
C ASP A 71 9.13 -9.96 6.66
N LYS A 72 9.32 -11.25 6.95
CA LYS A 72 8.25 -12.24 6.85
C LYS A 72 7.46 -12.21 8.13
N VAL A 73 6.16 -12.07 7.99
CA VAL A 73 5.25 -11.99 9.14
C VAL A 73 4.16 -13.02 9.04
N TYR A 74 3.83 -13.60 10.18
CA TYR A 74 2.61 -14.35 10.43
C TYR A 74 1.78 -13.54 11.43
N ILE A 75 0.56 -13.22 11.06
CA ILE A 75 -0.29 -12.26 11.76
C ILE A 75 -1.60 -12.95 12.12
N GLU A 76 -2.03 -12.80 13.35
CA GLU A 76 -3.34 -13.18 13.83
C GLU A 76 -4.15 -11.95 14.21
N GLY A 77 -5.47 -11.99 13.92
CA GLY A 77 -6.37 -10.87 14.17
C GLY A 77 -7.66 -10.95 13.38
N LYS A 78 -8.28 -9.80 13.13
CA LYS A 78 -9.61 -9.73 12.50
C LYS A 78 -9.55 -8.97 11.18
N SER A 79 -10.00 -9.64 10.12
CA SER A 79 -10.20 -8.99 8.83
C SER A 79 -11.46 -8.14 8.85
N LYS A 80 -11.39 -6.96 8.20
CA LYS A 80 -12.52 -6.04 8.04
C LYS A 80 -12.62 -5.53 6.61
N LEU A 81 -13.83 -5.31 6.14
CA LEU A 81 -14.04 -4.59 4.89
C LEU A 81 -13.75 -3.10 5.11
N PRO A 82 -12.99 -2.45 4.21
CA PRO A 82 -12.81 -1.01 4.27
C PRO A 82 -14.16 -0.29 4.18
N ASN A 83 -14.31 0.78 4.94
CA ASN A 83 -15.54 1.57 4.96
C ASN A 83 -15.85 2.14 3.58
N VAL A 84 -17.15 2.19 3.26
CA VAL A 84 -17.66 2.89 2.08
C VAL A 84 -17.95 4.33 2.49
N ASN A 85 -17.79 5.27 1.55
CA ASN A 85 -18.25 6.63 1.79
C ASN A 85 -19.73 6.65 2.09
N THR A 86 -20.08 7.39 3.12
CA THR A 86 -21.47 7.73 3.44
C THR A 86 -21.93 9.01 2.74
N ASN A 87 -21.00 9.90 2.38
CA ASN A 87 -21.28 11.19 1.77
C ASN A 87 -20.92 11.20 0.28
N PHE A 88 -21.76 11.82 -0.51
CA PHE A 88 -21.58 12.02 -1.95
C PHE A 88 -20.36 12.93 -2.20
N ASN A 89 -19.53 12.60 -3.19
CA ASN A 89 -18.32 13.34 -3.60
C ASN A 89 -17.11 13.32 -2.63
N LEU A 90 -17.12 12.53 -1.56
CA LEU A 90 -15.92 12.34 -0.76
C LEU A 90 -15.01 11.24 -1.31
N PHE A 91 -13.74 11.31 -0.91
CA PHE A 91 -12.73 10.32 -1.23
C PHE A 91 -13.19 8.90 -0.84
N ASN A 92 -13.25 7.98 -1.81
CA ASN A 92 -13.68 6.62 -1.58
C ASN A 92 -12.49 5.72 -1.22
N TYR A 93 -12.24 5.57 0.08
CA TYR A 93 -11.14 4.80 0.60
C TYR A 93 -11.15 3.33 0.15
N ARG A 94 -12.32 2.70 0.08
CA ARG A 94 -12.45 1.31 -0.42
C ARG A 94 -11.99 1.21 -1.87
N LYS A 95 -12.45 2.11 -2.76
CA LYS A 95 -12.02 2.13 -4.17
C LYS A 95 -10.52 2.37 -4.29
N TYR A 96 -9.96 3.26 -3.47
CA TYR A 96 -8.53 3.52 -3.43
C TYR A 96 -7.74 2.27 -3.05
N LEU A 97 -8.11 1.56 -1.98
CA LEU A 97 -7.46 0.31 -1.60
C LEU A 97 -7.60 -0.77 -2.68
N MET A 98 -8.79 -0.89 -3.28
CA MET A 98 -9.02 -1.82 -4.40
C MET A 98 -8.12 -1.53 -5.61
N SER A 99 -7.85 -0.26 -5.93
CA SER A 99 -6.91 0.10 -7.00
C SER A 99 -5.49 -0.39 -6.72
N LYS A 100 -5.10 -0.48 -5.45
CA LYS A 100 -3.84 -1.07 -4.98
C LYS A 100 -3.89 -2.60 -4.81
N LYS A 101 -5.01 -3.24 -5.17
CA LYS A 101 -5.31 -4.68 -5.00
C LYS A 101 -5.37 -5.09 -3.52
N ILE A 102 -5.77 -4.19 -2.65
CA ILE A 102 -6.05 -4.42 -1.24
C ILE A 102 -7.56 -4.46 -1.07
N PHE A 103 -8.11 -5.60 -0.69
CA PHE A 103 -9.55 -5.82 -0.65
C PHE A 103 -10.12 -5.75 0.75
N TYR A 104 -9.31 -6.00 1.76
CA TYR A 104 -9.69 -5.93 3.16
C TYR A 104 -8.55 -5.36 4.00
N THR A 105 -8.89 -4.80 5.13
CA THR A 105 -7.98 -4.37 6.18
C THR A 105 -7.96 -5.42 7.27
N PHE A 106 -6.89 -5.44 8.05
CA PHE A 106 -6.68 -6.41 9.09
C PHE A 106 -6.26 -5.70 10.37
N ASP A 107 -6.99 -5.89 11.45
CA ASP A 107 -6.62 -5.36 12.75
C ASP A 107 -5.76 -6.39 13.47
N LEU A 108 -4.53 -5.98 13.81
CA LEU A 108 -3.53 -6.83 14.42
C LEU A 108 -3.89 -7.15 15.87
N GLU A 109 -3.86 -8.44 16.22
CA GLU A 109 -3.92 -8.92 17.61
C GLU A 109 -2.57 -9.49 18.01
N GLU A 110 -2.00 -10.40 17.20
CA GLU A 110 -0.69 -11.00 17.44
C GLU A 110 0.16 -11.02 16.17
N ILE A 111 1.47 -10.92 16.33
CA ILE A 111 2.41 -10.96 15.20
C ILE A 111 3.65 -11.77 15.57
N GLN A 112 4.05 -12.64 14.66
CA GLN A 112 5.34 -13.31 14.66
C GLN A 112 6.17 -12.79 13.50
N ILE A 113 7.37 -12.30 13.79
CA ILE A 113 8.24 -11.68 12.79
C ILE A 113 9.46 -12.57 12.59
N THR A 114 9.71 -12.93 11.33
CA THR A 114 10.94 -13.59 10.91
C THR A 114 11.69 -12.65 9.98
N LYS A 115 12.89 -12.26 10.38
CA LYS A 115 13.74 -11.38 9.55
C LYS A 115 14.05 -12.03 8.22
N ASN A 116 13.91 -11.24 7.16
CA ASN A 116 14.23 -11.71 5.82
C ASN A 116 15.66 -11.33 5.44
N ASP A 117 16.42 -12.31 4.94
CA ASP A 117 17.81 -12.11 4.51
C ASP A 117 17.97 -11.63 3.05
N ASN A 118 16.88 -11.21 2.40
CA ASN A 118 16.92 -10.73 1.03
C ASN A 118 17.75 -9.43 0.92
N LEU A 119 18.79 -9.50 0.09
CA LEU A 119 19.75 -8.41 -0.12
C LEU A 119 19.08 -7.09 -0.57
N PHE A 120 18.02 -7.19 -1.40
CA PHE A 120 17.29 -6.01 -1.88
C PHE A 120 16.66 -5.21 -0.72
N TYR A 121 16.01 -5.90 0.21
CA TYR A 121 15.42 -5.26 1.38
C TYR A 121 16.47 -4.73 2.36
N LYS A 122 17.59 -5.42 2.52
CA LYS A 122 18.72 -4.93 3.32
C LYS A 122 19.26 -3.60 2.78
N ILE A 123 19.47 -3.51 1.46
CA ILE A 123 19.91 -2.27 0.81
C ILE A 123 18.87 -1.17 0.96
N LYS A 124 17.58 -1.48 0.72
CA LYS A 124 16.50 -0.50 0.85
C LYS A 124 16.39 0.02 2.28
N ASN A 125 16.41 -0.83 3.30
CA ASN A 125 16.37 -0.42 4.69
C ASN A 125 17.59 0.43 5.07
N SER A 126 18.79 0.04 4.64
CA SER A 126 20.01 0.84 4.86
C SER A 126 19.96 2.22 4.21
N LEU A 127 19.31 2.33 3.04
CA LEU A 127 19.07 3.63 2.39
C LEU A 127 18.08 4.48 3.18
N ILE A 128 17.00 3.89 3.67
CA ILE A 128 16.00 4.57 4.50
C ILE A 128 16.67 5.10 5.78
N ASP A 129 17.41 4.25 6.49
CA ASP A 129 18.11 4.64 7.72
C ASP A 129 19.08 5.82 7.49
N LYS A 130 19.82 5.80 6.36
CA LYS A 130 20.71 6.90 5.99
C LYS A 130 19.96 8.19 5.68
N LEU A 131 18.85 8.11 4.94
CA LEU A 131 18.03 9.27 4.61
C LEU A 131 17.36 9.87 5.85
N ASP A 132 16.89 9.03 6.76
CA ASP A 132 16.31 9.47 8.03
C ASP A 132 17.40 10.14 8.91
N SER A 133 18.65 9.66 8.88
CA SER A 133 19.76 10.30 9.60
C SER A 133 20.12 11.70 9.06
N ILE A 134 19.91 11.94 7.76
CA ILE A 134 20.14 13.25 7.13
C ILE A 134 19.00 14.23 7.48
N ASN A 135 17.83 13.71 7.89
CA ASN A 135 16.64 14.49 8.24
C ASN A 135 16.22 15.49 7.13
N ASN A 136 16.32 15.09 5.88
CA ASN A 136 15.95 15.89 4.73
C ASN A 136 14.80 15.24 3.96
N ASN A 137 13.58 15.73 4.18
CA ASN A 137 12.37 15.20 3.58
C ASN A 137 12.34 15.29 2.05
N TYR A 138 13.03 16.27 1.46
CA TYR A 138 13.14 16.42 0.00
C TYR A 138 13.93 15.28 -0.62
N LEU A 139 15.11 14.98 -0.06
CA LEU A 139 15.94 13.87 -0.52
C LEU A 139 15.22 12.54 -0.37
N TYR A 140 14.52 12.37 0.75
CA TYR A 140 13.72 11.18 1.01
C TYR A 140 12.66 10.98 -0.08
N THR A 141 11.88 12.01 -0.38
CA THR A 141 10.82 11.97 -1.39
C THR A 141 11.38 11.74 -2.80
N LEU A 142 12.49 12.39 -3.16
CA LEU A 142 13.10 12.22 -4.48
C LEU A 142 13.70 10.83 -4.70
N ILE A 143 14.30 10.23 -3.67
CA ILE A 143 15.02 8.94 -3.81
C ILE A 143 14.05 7.77 -3.67
N LEU A 144 13.09 7.83 -2.76
CA LEU A 144 12.19 6.73 -2.45
C LEU A 144 10.81 6.88 -3.11
N ALA A 145 10.52 8.00 -3.77
CA ALA A 145 9.20 8.35 -4.29
C ALA A 145 8.10 8.23 -3.23
N ASP A 146 8.43 8.54 -1.98
CA ASP A 146 7.52 8.48 -0.83
C ASP A 146 7.31 9.90 -0.30
N ASN A 147 6.07 10.36 -0.23
CA ASN A 147 5.75 11.75 0.06
C ASN A 147 5.87 12.05 1.57
N LYS A 148 7.04 12.54 1.98
CA LYS A 148 7.30 13.11 3.31
C LYS A 148 7.32 14.66 3.31
N ILE A 149 6.98 15.29 2.18
CA ILE A 149 6.95 16.75 2.06
C ILE A 149 5.64 17.26 2.64
N ASN A 150 5.68 18.39 3.36
CA ASN A 150 4.52 19.07 3.88
C ASN A 150 3.56 19.49 2.74
N ASP A 151 2.26 19.39 2.97
CA ASP A 151 1.22 19.70 1.98
C ASP A 151 1.33 21.13 1.43
N GLU A 152 1.72 22.12 2.24
CA GLU A 152 1.93 23.50 1.81
C GLU A 152 3.05 23.61 0.75
N ILE A 153 4.15 22.91 0.98
CA ILE A 153 5.28 22.88 0.06
C ILE A 153 4.91 22.13 -1.20
N TYR A 154 4.19 21.01 -1.08
CA TYR A 154 3.71 20.25 -2.23
C TYR A 154 2.76 21.10 -3.09
N LEU A 155 1.84 21.86 -2.48
CA LEU A 155 0.99 22.80 -3.20
C LEU A 155 1.79 23.89 -3.92
N SER A 156 2.87 24.42 -3.32
CA SER A 156 3.73 25.39 -3.98
C SER A 156 4.44 24.80 -5.21
N TYR A 157 4.85 23.54 -5.17
CA TYR A 157 5.41 22.85 -6.33
C TYR A 157 4.38 22.54 -7.40
N GLN A 158 3.15 22.27 -7.00
CA GLN A 158 2.04 22.06 -7.91
C GLN A 158 1.68 23.33 -8.68
N THR A 159 1.65 24.47 -7.98
CA THR A 159 1.40 25.79 -8.61
C THR A 159 2.53 26.23 -9.56
N ASN A 160 3.76 25.84 -9.26
CA ASN A 160 4.92 26.11 -10.09
C ASN A 160 5.18 25.07 -11.21
N GLY A 161 4.30 24.08 -11.35
CA GLY A 161 4.37 23.05 -12.39
C GLY A 161 5.50 22.04 -12.24
N ILE A 162 6.16 21.96 -11.07
CA ILE A 162 7.27 21.05 -10.80
C ILE A 162 6.88 19.86 -9.91
N SER A 163 5.59 19.69 -9.62
CA SER A 163 5.08 18.58 -8.79
C SER A 163 5.43 17.19 -9.34
N HIS A 164 5.65 17.07 -10.66
CA HIS A 164 6.04 15.82 -11.30
C HIS A 164 7.39 15.26 -10.83
N LEU A 165 8.23 16.09 -10.21
CA LEU A 165 9.50 15.64 -9.61
C LEU A 165 9.31 14.88 -8.29
N PHE A 166 8.12 15.02 -7.68
CA PHE A 166 7.77 14.47 -6.36
C PHE A 166 6.54 13.53 -6.42
N ALA A 167 6.16 13.08 -7.61
CA ALA A 167 5.02 12.20 -7.85
C ALA A 167 5.40 10.71 -7.94
#